data_25d3159ae347918a2f7d3e0923a16fc3
#
_entry.id   25d3159ae347918a2f7d3e0923a16fc3
#
_cell.length_a   1.000
_cell.length_b   1.000
_cell.length_c   1.000
_cell.angle_alpha   90.00
_cell.angle_beta   90.00
_cell.angle_gamma   90.00
#
_symmetry.space_group_name_H-M   'P 1'
#
loop_
_entity.id
_entity.type
_entity.pdbx_description
1 polymer ?
#
loop_
_entity_poly.entity_id
_entity_poly.type
_entity_poly.pdbx_seq_one_letter_code
_entity_poly.pdbx_strand_id
1 'polypeptide(L)'
;MYRKASSRPFLTHAVFSLIAVTLAFGLAVAMGGCLAPFRRPAPTRRLQGTEPTISVFLHDKNQKTEMKIETYLEGVVAGEIGPNFPAEALAAQAILARTFTVQRIEQMGGTSKLHGTDVCTDPAHFQAYDASKVNDAIRNAIKATKGQIVTAAGVPAVTFFHSNSGGMTATADEGIAFKEQATPYLAPVKDVVKDTMPWTVTFSMQEMSNALQTLGKQVSSITALRIGSKGPSGRALDIVVGNQTVSAPALRTQLGPEKMRSTLLDSIALTGGKITMKGKGWGHGVGLSQDGAKVLAEQGKKVAEIINFYYKGVTLMSRWR
;
A
#
# COMPACT_ATOMS: atom_id res chain seq x y z
N MET A 1 -15.45 48.28 -25.25
CA MET A 1 -14.81 47.79 -24.00
C MET A 1 -15.17 46.34 -23.80
N TYR A 2 -14.34 45.42 -24.31
CA TYR A 2 -14.52 43.97 -24.16
C TYR A 2 -13.60 43.49 -23.06
N ARG A 3 -14.16 42.96 -21.96
CA ARG A 3 -13.38 42.26 -20.93
C ARG A 3 -13.13 40.80 -21.38
N LYS A 4 -11.85 40.46 -21.58
CA LYS A 4 -11.39 39.09 -21.78
C LYS A 4 -11.59 38.27 -20.49
N ALA A 5 -12.40 37.22 -20.57
CA ALA A 5 -12.47 36.19 -19.55
C ALA A 5 -11.23 35.25 -19.67
N SER A 6 -10.42 35.18 -18.64
CA SER A 6 -9.28 34.27 -18.55
C SER A 6 -9.78 32.90 -18.12
N SER A 7 -9.74 31.96 -19.05
CA SER A 7 -9.97 30.54 -18.75
C SER A 7 -8.74 29.95 -18.02
N ARG A 8 -8.89 29.64 -16.74
CA ARG A 8 -7.94 28.82 -16.02
C ARG A 8 -8.22 27.34 -16.36
N PRO A 9 -7.21 26.53 -16.67
CA PRO A 9 -7.42 25.09 -16.83
C PRO A 9 -7.68 24.47 -15.46
N PHE A 10 -8.78 23.76 -15.34
CA PHE A 10 -9.05 22.86 -14.21
C PHE A 10 -8.05 21.70 -14.28
N LEU A 11 -7.02 21.74 -13.44
CA LEU A 11 -6.23 20.54 -13.10
C LEU A 11 -7.12 19.67 -12.22
N THR A 12 -7.69 18.63 -12.82
CA THR A 12 -8.28 17.51 -12.07
C THR A 12 -7.15 16.78 -11.36
N HIS A 13 -6.97 17.12 -10.09
CA HIS A 13 -6.10 16.33 -9.20
C HIS A 13 -6.83 15.02 -8.92
N ALA A 14 -6.38 13.95 -9.57
CA ALA A 14 -6.70 12.60 -9.14
C ALA A 14 -6.01 12.40 -7.78
N VAL A 15 -6.79 12.46 -6.70
CA VAL A 15 -6.34 12.15 -5.34
C VAL A 15 -6.20 10.63 -5.28
N PHE A 16 -4.98 10.12 -5.50
CA PHE A 16 -4.66 8.73 -5.23
C PHE A 16 -4.38 8.57 -3.74
N SER A 17 -5.29 7.91 -3.05
CA SER A 17 -5.10 7.54 -1.65
C SER A 17 -3.98 6.51 -1.51
N LEU A 18 -2.97 6.83 -0.73
CA LEU A 18 -1.87 5.93 -0.40
C LEU A 18 -2.18 5.19 0.89
N ILE A 19 -2.05 3.86 0.87
CA ILE A 19 -2.05 3.06 2.09
C ILE A 19 -0.80 3.41 2.90
N ALA A 20 -0.93 4.26 3.89
CA ALA A 20 0.02 4.40 4.97
C ALA A 20 -0.38 3.41 6.06
N VAL A 21 0.09 2.17 5.98
CA VAL A 21 -0.02 1.23 7.12
C VAL A 21 0.92 1.74 8.21
N THR A 22 0.41 2.60 9.08
CA THR A 22 1.11 2.98 10.31
C THR A 22 0.92 1.85 11.31
N LEU A 23 1.92 0.96 11.37
CA LEU A 23 2.06 0.01 12.47
C LEU A 23 2.42 0.77 13.75
N ALA A 24 1.45 0.93 14.64
CA ALA A 24 1.71 1.36 16.01
C ALA A 24 2.43 0.20 16.74
N PHE A 25 3.76 0.24 16.78
CA PHE A 25 4.56 -0.70 17.57
C PHE A 25 4.88 -0.10 18.94
N GLY A 26 4.36 -0.76 19.97
CA GLY A 26 4.85 -0.64 21.34
C GLY A 26 6.25 -1.24 21.44
N LEU A 27 7.16 -0.47 22.02
CA LEU A 27 8.53 -0.84 22.35
C LEU A 27 8.53 -2.00 23.35
N ALA A 28 8.87 -3.22 22.92
CA ALA A 28 9.21 -4.32 23.81
C ALA A 28 10.72 -4.45 23.87
N VAL A 29 11.28 -4.16 25.06
CA VAL A 29 12.69 -4.30 25.40
C VAL A 29 13.09 -5.77 25.30
N ALA A 30 14.19 -6.03 24.59
CA ALA A 30 14.79 -7.34 24.42
C ALA A 30 15.32 -7.89 25.74
N MET A 31 14.74 -8.98 26.23
CA MET A 31 15.41 -9.95 27.12
C MET A 31 15.57 -11.24 26.32
N GLY A 32 16.78 -11.74 26.28
CA GLY A 32 17.15 -12.97 25.56
C GLY A 32 16.36 -14.18 26.05
N GLY A 33 15.52 -14.70 25.19
CA GLY A 33 14.78 -15.94 25.36
C GLY A 33 14.69 -16.65 24.02
N CYS A 34 14.89 -17.97 24.02
CA CYS A 34 14.74 -18.86 22.88
C CYS A 34 13.53 -18.53 22.05
N LEU A 35 13.71 -18.29 20.74
CA LEU A 35 12.63 -18.07 19.79
C LEU A 35 11.78 -19.35 19.66
N ALA A 36 10.72 -19.44 20.44
CA ALA A 36 9.66 -20.39 20.17
C ALA A 36 9.02 -20.05 18.80
N PRO A 37 8.69 -21.05 17.96
CA PRO A 37 8.06 -20.79 16.68
C PRO A 37 6.76 -20.02 16.92
N PHE A 38 6.61 -18.87 16.24
CA PHE A 38 5.45 -17.98 16.34
C PHE A 38 4.19 -18.79 15.95
N ARG A 39 3.48 -19.35 16.95
CA ARG A 39 2.18 -19.97 16.73
C ARG A 39 1.20 -18.87 16.33
N ARG A 40 0.78 -18.90 15.07
CA ARG A 40 -0.35 -18.05 14.62
C ARG A 40 -1.54 -18.33 15.55
N PRO A 41 -2.18 -17.32 16.14
CA PRO A 41 -3.44 -17.55 16.83
C PRO A 41 -4.40 -18.20 15.84
N ALA A 42 -5.18 -19.19 16.30
CA ALA A 42 -6.21 -19.79 15.48
C ALA A 42 -7.17 -18.68 15.01
N PRO A 43 -7.62 -18.70 13.73
CA PRO A 43 -8.52 -17.69 13.23
C PRO A 43 -9.78 -17.66 14.09
N THR A 44 -10.06 -16.53 14.70
CA THR A 44 -11.22 -16.33 15.57
C THR A 44 -12.54 -16.36 14.80
N ARG A 45 -12.47 -16.13 13.48
CA ARG A 45 -13.60 -16.16 12.54
C ARG A 45 -13.08 -16.51 11.14
N ARG A 46 -13.70 -17.48 10.49
CA ARG A 46 -13.40 -17.84 9.10
C ARG A 46 -14.50 -17.37 8.16
N LEU A 47 -14.14 -16.53 7.18
CA LEU A 47 -15.09 -16.00 6.19
C LEU A 47 -15.19 -16.95 5.01
N GLN A 48 -16.25 -17.79 4.97
CA GLN A 48 -16.48 -18.78 3.91
C GLN A 48 -17.96 -19.18 3.83
N GLY A 49 -18.34 -19.85 2.73
CA GLY A 49 -19.69 -20.37 2.51
C GLY A 49 -20.61 -19.35 1.83
N THR A 50 -21.42 -18.64 2.59
CA THR A 50 -22.22 -17.51 2.09
C THR A 50 -21.46 -16.21 2.18
N GLU A 51 -21.81 -15.22 1.35
CA GLU A 51 -21.20 -13.89 1.40
C GLU A 51 -21.31 -13.28 2.79
N PRO A 52 -20.17 -12.95 3.44
CA PRO A 52 -20.19 -12.44 4.81
C PRO A 52 -20.77 -11.02 4.90
N THR A 53 -21.45 -10.75 6.00
CA THR A 53 -21.67 -9.37 6.48
C THR A 53 -20.53 -9.02 7.44
N ILE A 54 -19.96 -7.83 7.27
CA ILE A 54 -18.85 -7.31 8.07
C ILE A 54 -19.25 -5.99 8.72
N SER A 55 -18.68 -5.73 9.89
CA SER A 55 -18.82 -4.44 10.58
C SER A 55 -17.77 -3.45 10.06
N VAL A 56 -18.21 -2.24 9.72
CA VAL A 56 -17.39 -1.19 9.09
C VAL A 56 -17.43 0.07 9.93
N PHE A 57 -16.27 0.63 10.25
CA PHE A 57 -16.17 1.97 10.79
C PHE A 57 -16.02 2.97 9.65
N LEU A 58 -17.05 3.78 9.41
CA LEU A 58 -17.03 4.88 8.44
C LEU A 58 -16.31 6.07 9.08
N HIS A 59 -15.04 6.23 8.75
CA HIS A 59 -14.15 7.20 9.40
C HIS A 59 -14.67 8.63 9.28
N ASP A 60 -15.01 9.07 8.07
CA ASP A 60 -15.49 10.43 7.78
C ASP A 60 -16.79 10.79 8.52
N LYS A 61 -17.59 9.77 8.85
CA LYS A 61 -18.88 9.94 9.56
C LYS A 61 -18.77 9.63 11.05
N ASN A 62 -17.62 9.12 11.51
CA ASN A 62 -17.43 8.59 12.85
C ASN A 62 -18.56 7.61 13.26
N GLN A 63 -18.94 6.71 12.36
CA GLN A 63 -20.11 5.83 12.50
C GLN A 63 -19.77 4.39 12.21
N LYS A 64 -20.35 3.47 13.00
CA LYS A 64 -20.31 2.03 12.73
C LYS A 64 -21.54 1.61 11.92
N THR A 65 -21.34 0.73 10.97
CA THR A 65 -22.41 0.13 10.16
C THR A 65 -22.08 -1.31 9.85
N GLU A 66 -23.03 -2.04 9.32
CA GLU A 66 -22.84 -3.38 8.76
C GLU A 66 -23.16 -3.36 7.28
N MET A 67 -22.38 -4.08 6.48
CA MET A 67 -22.65 -4.28 5.07
C MET A 67 -22.09 -5.59 4.55
N LYS A 68 -22.54 -6.04 3.38
CA LYS A 68 -21.93 -7.17 2.69
C LYS A 68 -20.49 -6.83 2.29
N ILE A 69 -19.60 -7.83 2.41
CA ILE A 69 -18.18 -7.62 2.10
C ILE A 69 -17.96 -7.16 0.66
N GLU A 70 -18.74 -7.66 -0.31
CA GLU A 70 -18.60 -7.24 -1.71
C GLU A 70 -19.01 -5.76 -1.89
N THR A 71 -20.06 -5.31 -1.19
CA THR A 71 -20.46 -3.89 -1.20
C THR A 71 -19.37 -2.99 -0.59
N TYR A 72 -18.74 -3.42 0.50
CA TYR A 72 -17.57 -2.72 1.04
C TYR A 72 -16.43 -2.64 0.03
N LEU A 73 -16.13 -3.75 -0.66
CA LEU A 73 -15.04 -3.82 -1.63
C LEU A 73 -15.26 -2.97 -2.88
N GLU A 74 -16.51 -2.69 -3.28
CA GLU A 74 -16.78 -1.70 -4.33
C GLU A 74 -16.18 -0.34 -3.97
N GLY A 75 -16.44 0.15 -2.76
CA GLY A 75 -15.88 1.41 -2.27
C GLY A 75 -14.36 1.36 -2.10
N VAL A 76 -13.80 0.22 -1.69
CA VAL A 76 -12.34 0.03 -1.59
C VAL A 76 -11.68 0.10 -2.97
N VAL A 77 -12.16 -0.64 -3.95
CA VAL A 77 -11.60 -0.60 -5.32
C VAL A 77 -11.71 0.81 -5.91
N ALA A 78 -12.82 1.50 -5.66
CA ALA A 78 -13.03 2.88 -6.10
C ALA A 78 -12.05 3.86 -5.43
N GLY A 79 -11.74 3.68 -4.16
CA GLY A 79 -10.81 4.51 -3.40
C GLY A 79 -9.33 4.23 -3.73
N GLU A 80 -8.98 2.97 -4.00
CA GLU A 80 -7.59 2.55 -4.19
C GLU A 80 -7.08 2.74 -5.62
N ILE A 81 -7.85 2.36 -6.64
CA ILE A 81 -7.38 2.36 -8.03
C ILE A 81 -8.19 3.32 -8.91
N GLY A 82 -9.44 3.61 -8.51
CA GLY A 82 -10.36 4.43 -9.29
C GLY A 82 -11.00 3.68 -10.47
N PRO A 83 -11.97 4.33 -11.15
CA PRO A 83 -12.87 3.66 -12.09
C PRO A 83 -12.32 3.49 -13.51
N ASN A 84 -11.23 4.16 -13.86
CA ASN A 84 -10.76 4.30 -15.26
C ASN A 84 -9.68 3.29 -15.65
N PHE A 85 -9.68 2.12 -15.00
CA PHE A 85 -8.76 1.03 -15.32
C PHE A 85 -9.45 -0.06 -16.15
N PRO A 86 -8.70 -0.83 -16.98
CA PRO A 86 -9.25 -1.97 -17.69
C PRO A 86 -9.88 -3.01 -16.76
N ALA A 87 -10.90 -3.72 -17.24
CA ALA A 87 -11.68 -4.67 -16.45
C ALA A 87 -10.82 -5.73 -15.74
N GLU A 88 -9.80 -6.29 -16.41
CA GLU A 88 -8.91 -7.31 -15.83
C GLU A 88 -8.02 -6.72 -14.72
N ALA A 89 -7.61 -5.45 -14.82
CA ALA A 89 -6.86 -4.74 -13.77
C ALA A 89 -7.75 -4.45 -12.55
N LEU A 90 -8.99 -3.99 -12.77
CA LEU A 90 -9.99 -3.82 -11.70
C LEU A 90 -10.30 -5.16 -11.02
N ALA A 91 -10.42 -6.24 -11.79
CA ALA A 91 -10.64 -7.59 -11.26
C ALA A 91 -9.45 -8.06 -10.39
N ALA A 92 -8.22 -7.81 -10.82
CA ALA A 92 -7.03 -8.14 -10.02
C ALA A 92 -6.99 -7.33 -8.71
N GLN A 93 -7.27 -6.02 -8.77
CA GLN A 93 -7.38 -5.17 -7.59
C GLN A 93 -8.47 -5.67 -6.63
N ALA A 94 -9.64 -6.05 -7.16
CA ALA A 94 -10.76 -6.58 -6.36
C ALA A 94 -10.37 -7.85 -5.60
N ILE A 95 -9.72 -8.80 -6.26
CA ILE A 95 -9.24 -10.05 -5.62
C ILE A 95 -8.19 -9.73 -4.53
N LEU A 96 -7.24 -8.84 -4.80
CA LEU A 96 -6.19 -8.49 -3.84
C LEU A 96 -6.74 -7.72 -2.64
N ALA A 97 -7.64 -6.76 -2.85
CA ALA A 97 -8.32 -6.03 -1.79
C ALA A 97 -9.18 -6.95 -0.91
N ARG A 98 -9.91 -7.89 -1.54
CA ARG A 98 -10.67 -8.92 -0.83
C ARG A 98 -9.77 -9.83 -0.01
N THR A 99 -8.64 -10.26 -0.59
CA THR A 99 -7.67 -11.11 0.10
C THR A 99 -7.09 -10.39 1.32
N PHE A 100 -6.69 -9.13 1.18
CA PHE A 100 -6.23 -8.29 2.28
C PHE A 100 -7.28 -8.22 3.39
N THR A 101 -8.53 -7.89 3.03
CA THR A 101 -9.64 -7.78 3.99
C THR A 101 -9.85 -9.09 4.74
N VAL A 102 -9.95 -10.22 4.03
CA VAL A 102 -10.13 -11.55 4.64
C VAL A 102 -8.96 -11.91 5.54
N GLN A 103 -7.73 -11.73 5.05
CA GLN A 103 -6.52 -12.05 5.80
C GLN A 103 -6.45 -11.21 7.09
N ARG A 104 -6.70 -9.91 7.03
CA ARG A 104 -6.66 -9.02 8.19
C ARG A 104 -7.74 -9.38 9.22
N ILE A 105 -8.96 -9.66 8.80
CA ILE A 105 -10.05 -10.07 9.71
C ILE A 105 -9.71 -11.42 10.35
N GLU A 106 -9.35 -12.43 9.56
CA GLU A 106 -9.15 -13.80 10.06
C GLU A 106 -7.89 -13.96 10.92
N GLN A 107 -6.79 -13.28 10.57
CA GLN A 107 -5.50 -13.50 11.22
C GLN A 107 -5.12 -12.43 12.25
N MET A 108 -5.71 -11.23 12.15
CA MET A 108 -5.34 -10.09 13.00
C MET A 108 -6.52 -9.47 13.75
N GLY A 109 -7.76 -9.92 13.49
CA GLY A 109 -8.97 -9.37 14.10
C GLY A 109 -9.40 -8.02 13.51
N GLY A 110 -8.94 -7.70 12.30
CA GLY A 110 -9.29 -6.47 11.60
C GLY A 110 -8.92 -5.20 12.36
N THR A 111 -9.88 -4.27 12.46
CA THR A 111 -9.75 -3.02 13.22
C THR A 111 -10.43 -3.08 14.61
N SER A 112 -10.69 -4.29 15.13
CA SER A 112 -11.42 -4.48 16.38
C SER A 112 -10.80 -3.76 17.59
N LYS A 113 -9.47 -3.70 17.68
CA LYS A 113 -8.75 -2.99 18.74
C LYS A 113 -8.83 -1.47 18.65
N LEU A 114 -9.00 -0.93 17.43
CA LEU A 114 -9.05 0.52 17.17
C LEU A 114 -10.49 1.05 17.26
N HIS A 115 -11.40 0.35 16.60
CA HIS A 115 -12.76 0.83 16.38
C HIS A 115 -13.85 -0.13 16.87
N GLY A 116 -13.48 -1.38 17.27
CA GLY A 116 -14.44 -2.42 17.59
C GLY A 116 -15.23 -2.89 16.36
N THR A 117 -14.62 -2.87 15.18
CA THR A 117 -15.20 -3.27 13.89
C THR A 117 -14.24 -4.17 13.12
N ASP A 118 -14.75 -4.91 12.13
CA ASP A 118 -13.94 -5.76 11.26
C ASP A 118 -12.99 -4.91 10.39
N VAL A 119 -13.47 -3.78 9.86
CA VAL A 119 -12.72 -2.90 8.94
C VAL A 119 -12.97 -1.43 9.24
N CYS A 120 -12.12 -0.56 8.67
CA CYS A 120 -12.22 0.90 8.71
C CYS A 120 -12.06 1.48 7.31
N THR A 121 -12.65 2.63 7.03
CA THR A 121 -12.52 3.35 5.75
C THR A 121 -11.35 4.36 5.72
N ASP A 122 -10.59 4.46 6.81
CA ASP A 122 -9.36 5.27 6.86
C ASP A 122 -8.18 4.45 6.30
N PRO A 123 -7.49 4.95 5.25
CA PRO A 123 -6.32 4.28 4.70
C PRO A 123 -5.14 4.16 5.68
N ALA A 124 -5.07 5.00 6.71
CA ALA A 124 -4.08 4.87 7.77
C ALA A 124 -4.33 3.64 8.68
N HIS A 125 -5.55 3.15 8.75
CA HIS A 125 -5.95 2.03 9.59
C HIS A 125 -6.20 0.74 8.80
N PHE A 126 -6.67 0.85 7.54
CA PHE A 126 -7.03 -0.33 6.75
C PHE A 126 -6.80 -0.12 5.25
N GLN A 127 -7.83 0.23 4.46
CA GLN A 127 -7.76 0.47 3.02
C GLN A 127 -8.49 1.77 2.67
N ALA A 128 -8.06 2.45 1.60
CA ALA A 128 -8.80 3.60 1.10
C ALA A 128 -10.21 3.19 0.66
N TYR A 129 -11.17 4.08 0.85
CA TYR A 129 -12.57 3.84 0.56
C TYR A 129 -13.22 5.08 -0.01
N ASP A 130 -13.87 4.96 -1.18
CA ASP A 130 -14.62 6.05 -1.78
C ASP A 130 -15.88 5.54 -2.50
N ALA A 131 -17.00 5.47 -1.79
CA ALA A 131 -18.26 5.02 -2.36
C ALA A 131 -18.80 5.96 -3.47
N SER A 132 -18.38 7.22 -3.50
CA SER A 132 -18.86 8.20 -4.49
C SER A 132 -18.30 7.95 -5.89
N LYS A 133 -17.17 7.23 -5.99
CA LYS A 133 -16.52 6.88 -7.26
C LYS A 133 -16.90 5.51 -7.80
N VAL A 134 -17.77 4.77 -7.12
CA VAL A 134 -18.24 3.46 -7.58
C VAL A 134 -19.05 3.60 -8.85
N ASN A 135 -18.66 2.87 -9.90
CA ASN A 135 -19.35 2.81 -11.18
C ASN A 135 -19.59 1.37 -11.63
N ASP A 136 -20.20 1.18 -12.80
CA ASP A 136 -20.52 -0.15 -13.31
C ASP A 136 -19.29 -0.99 -13.63
N ALA A 137 -18.17 -0.39 -14.05
CA ALA A 137 -16.93 -1.12 -14.28
C ALA A 137 -16.41 -1.78 -12.99
N ILE A 138 -16.43 -1.04 -11.87
CA ILE A 138 -16.05 -1.55 -10.55
C ILE A 138 -17.02 -2.63 -10.08
N ARG A 139 -18.35 -2.39 -10.17
CA ARG A 139 -19.36 -3.39 -9.79
C ARG A 139 -19.22 -4.68 -10.58
N ASN A 140 -18.99 -4.58 -11.90
CA ASN A 140 -18.76 -5.73 -12.76
C ASN A 140 -17.48 -6.50 -12.39
N ALA A 141 -16.38 -5.82 -12.07
CA ALA A 141 -15.14 -6.44 -11.62
C ALA A 141 -15.33 -7.19 -10.28
N ILE A 142 -16.01 -6.58 -9.31
CA ILE A 142 -16.35 -7.19 -8.02
C ILE A 142 -17.23 -8.43 -8.24
N LYS A 143 -18.29 -8.31 -9.04
CA LYS A 143 -19.22 -9.40 -9.37
C LYS A 143 -18.52 -10.57 -10.07
N ALA A 144 -17.67 -10.27 -11.07
CA ALA A 144 -16.95 -11.30 -11.84
C ALA A 144 -15.93 -12.08 -10.99
N THR A 145 -15.46 -11.47 -9.91
CA THR A 145 -14.47 -12.08 -8.99
C THR A 145 -15.04 -12.43 -7.63
N LYS A 146 -16.37 -12.47 -7.49
CA LYS A 146 -17.04 -12.67 -6.20
C LYS A 146 -16.44 -13.83 -5.42
N GLY A 147 -16.12 -13.60 -4.16
CA GLY A 147 -15.55 -14.60 -3.24
C GLY A 147 -14.13 -15.05 -3.55
N GLN A 148 -13.53 -14.66 -4.68
CA GLN A 148 -12.17 -15.09 -5.02
C GLN A 148 -11.12 -14.37 -4.20
N ILE A 149 -10.19 -15.14 -3.64
CA ILE A 149 -9.02 -14.64 -2.89
C ILE A 149 -7.74 -15.32 -3.37
N VAL A 150 -6.61 -14.71 -3.09
CA VAL A 150 -5.27 -15.30 -3.27
C VAL A 150 -4.90 -16.09 -2.03
N THR A 151 -4.40 -17.31 -2.22
CA THR A 151 -3.86 -18.14 -1.14
C THR A 151 -2.41 -18.53 -1.41
N ALA A 152 -1.63 -18.63 -0.33
CA ALA A 152 -0.29 -19.20 -0.32
C ALA A 152 -0.28 -20.34 0.70
N ALA A 153 0.13 -21.54 0.29
CA ALA A 153 0.07 -22.75 1.11
C ALA A 153 -1.32 -22.97 1.77
N GLY A 154 -2.41 -22.70 1.02
CA GLY A 154 -3.79 -22.95 1.46
C GLY A 154 -4.38 -21.93 2.44
N VAL A 155 -3.64 -20.88 2.82
CA VAL A 155 -4.11 -19.80 3.69
C VAL A 155 -4.21 -18.47 2.91
N PRO A 156 -5.10 -17.53 3.31
CA PRO A 156 -5.14 -16.21 2.69
C PRO A 156 -3.76 -15.56 2.70
N ALA A 157 -3.27 -15.15 1.52
CA ALA A 157 -1.97 -14.52 1.36
C ALA A 157 -1.99 -13.10 1.95
N VAL A 158 -0.84 -12.61 2.42
CA VAL A 158 -0.65 -11.18 2.64
C VAL A 158 -0.52 -10.52 1.28
N THR A 159 -1.43 -9.62 0.96
CA THR A 159 -1.45 -8.93 -0.32
C THR A 159 -1.19 -7.44 -0.13
N PHE A 160 -0.40 -6.88 -1.05
CA PHE A 160 -0.08 -5.47 -1.13
C PHE A 160 -0.18 -5.00 -2.58
N PHE A 161 -0.49 -3.74 -2.78
CA PHE A 161 -0.54 -3.11 -4.09
C PHE A 161 -0.14 -1.64 -3.96
N HIS A 162 0.29 -1.05 -5.04
CA HIS A 162 0.77 0.33 -5.07
C HIS A 162 0.56 0.93 -6.46
N SER A 163 0.62 2.25 -6.60
CA SER A 163 0.32 2.92 -7.86
C SER A 163 1.30 2.56 -8.96
N ASN A 164 2.62 2.80 -8.75
CA ASN A 164 3.63 2.60 -9.78
C ASN A 164 4.95 2.10 -9.18
N SER A 165 5.50 1.01 -9.69
CA SER A 165 6.71 0.38 -9.16
C SER A 165 8.01 1.18 -9.42
N GLY A 166 8.00 2.12 -10.36
CA GLY A 166 9.23 2.75 -10.85
C GLY A 166 10.09 1.84 -11.73
N GLY A 167 9.53 0.71 -12.21
CA GLY A 167 10.18 -0.28 -13.06
C GLY A 167 10.60 -1.59 -12.39
N MET A 168 10.56 -1.66 -11.05
CA MET A 168 10.86 -2.88 -10.28
C MET A 168 10.01 -2.92 -9.02
N THR A 169 9.33 -4.04 -8.76
CA THR A 169 8.63 -4.25 -7.49
C THR A 169 9.60 -4.62 -6.36
N ALA A 170 9.17 -4.50 -5.12
CA ALA A 170 9.97 -4.72 -3.92
C ALA A 170 9.54 -5.97 -3.16
N THR A 171 10.43 -6.52 -2.33
CA THR A 171 10.04 -7.42 -1.25
C THR A 171 9.26 -6.65 -0.17
N ALA A 172 8.49 -7.36 0.66
CA ALA A 172 7.74 -6.72 1.73
C ALA A 172 8.65 -6.05 2.79
N ASP A 173 9.79 -6.66 3.10
CA ASP A 173 10.80 -6.04 4.00
C ASP A 173 11.36 -4.75 3.41
N GLU A 174 11.70 -4.75 2.12
CA GLU A 174 12.31 -3.60 1.43
C GLU A 174 11.34 -2.42 1.28
N GLY A 175 10.08 -2.69 0.93
CA GLY A 175 9.11 -1.63 0.63
C GLY A 175 8.43 -1.03 1.86
N ILE A 176 8.15 -1.84 2.88
CA ILE A 176 7.37 -1.46 4.06
C ILE A 176 7.95 -1.96 5.39
N ALA A 177 9.17 -2.49 5.39
CA ALA A 177 9.83 -3.08 6.57
C ALA A 177 8.98 -4.19 7.24
N PHE A 178 8.21 -4.95 6.44
CA PHE A 178 7.32 -6.00 6.92
C PHE A 178 8.09 -7.26 7.29
N LYS A 179 8.06 -7.62 8.58
CA LYS A 179 8.77 -8.78 9.15
C LYS A 179 7.86 -9.74 9.92
N GLU A 180 6.56 -9.51 9.91
CA GLU A 180 5.59 -10.27 10.70
C GLU A 180 5.48 -11.73 10.25
N GLN A 181 5.66 -11.98 8.95
CA GLN A 181 5.69 -13.33 8.37
C GLN A 181 6.46 -13.35 7.06
N ALA A 182 6.98 -14.53 6.69
CA ALA A 182 7.63 -14.73 5.40
C ALA A 182 6.61 -14.57 4.25
N THR A 183 7.01 -13.82 3.21
CA THR A 183 6.21 -13.58 2.00
C THR A 183 7.01 -13.91 0.74
N PRO A 184 7.49 -15.16 0.56
CA PRO A 184 8.39 -15.53 -0.55
C PRO A 184 7.74 -15.32 -1.93
N TYR A 185 6.42 -15.31 -1.99
CA TYR A 185 5.64 -15.03 -3.19
C TYR A 185 5.65 -13.55 -3.62
N LEU A 186 6.17 -12.64 -2.79
CA LEU A 186 6.38 -11.22 -3.07
C LEU A 186 7.86 -10.95 -3.43
N ALA A 187 8.40 -11.73 -4.35
CA ALA A 187 9.74 -11.49 -4.90
C ALA A 187 9.74 -10.25 -5.80
N PRO A 188 10.86 -9.52 -5.92
CA PRO A 188 10.98 -8.42 -6.86
C PRO A 188 10.74 -8.89 -8.29
N VAL A 189 9.93 -8.13 -9.04
CA VAL A 189 9.60 -8.39 -10.43
C VAL A 189 9.95 -7.16 -11.26
N LYS A 190 10.65 -7.35 -12.37
CA LYS A 190 10.81 -6.30 -13.39
C LYS A 190 9.43 -5.99 -13.97
N ASP A 191 8.95 -4.77 -13.70
CA ASP A 191 7.61 -4.35 -14.07
C ASP A 191 7.53 -3.96 -15.54
N VAL A 192 6.33 -3.99 -16.09
CA VAL A 192 6.03 -3.66 -17.48
C VAL A 192 5.67 -2.18 -17.69
N VAL A 193 5.72 -1.37 -16.66
CA VAL A 193 5.41 0.06 -16.75
C VAL A 193 6.35 0.77 -17.74
N LYS A 194 5.76 1.60 -18.61
CA LYS A 194 6.51 2.42 -19.56
C LYS A 194 6.97 3.73 -18.92
N ASP A 195 6.10 4.35 -18.15
CA ASP A 195 6.41 5.52 -17.34
C ASP A 195 6.80 5.10 -15.92
N THR A 196 8.04 5.38 -15.54
CA THR A 196 8.55 5.09 -14.20
C THR A 196 8.18 6.15 -13.18
N MET A 197 7.37 7.14 -13.54
CA MET A 197 6.92 8.24 -12.67
C MET A 197 8.07 8.89 -11.90
N PRO A 198 9.03 9.56 -12.57
CA PRO A 198 10.11 10.26 -11.88
C PRO A 198 9.55 11.40 -11.02
N TRP A 199 10.15 11.63 -9.87
CA TRP A 199 9.73 12.70 -8.97
C TRP A 199 10.92 13.40 -8.34
N THR A 200 10.70 14.66 -7.97
CA THR A 200 11.66 15.47 -7.20
C THR A 200 10.88 16.20 -6.12
N VAL A 201 11.41 16.20 -4.91
CA VAL A 201 10.85 16.93 -3.76
C VAL A 201 11.95 17.60 -2.98
N THR A 202 11.62 18.74 -2.37
CA THR A 202 12.52 19.45 -1.47
C THR A 202 11.86 19.58 -0.10
N PHE A 203 12.60 19.20 0.94
CA PHE A 203 12.23 19.35 2.34
C PHE A 203 13.09 20.44 3.00
N SER A 204 12.51 21.15 3.94
CA SER A 204 13.24 22.00 4.86
C SER A 204 13.97 21.14 5.91
N MET A 205 14.97 21.72 6.55
CA MET A 205 15.66 21.11 7.69
C MET A 205 14.68 20.81 8.84
N GLN A 206 13.69 21.68 9.04
CA GLN A 206 12.67 21.50 10.08
C GLN A 206 11.77 20.28 9.81
N GLU A 207 11.27 20.09 8.57
CA GLU A 207 10.47 18.92 8.20
C GLU A 207 11.25 17.63 8.44
N MET A 208 12.52 17.60 8.04
CA MET A 208 13.38 16.44 8.27
C MET A 208 13.63 16.21 9.76
N SER A 209 13.94 17.24 10.53
CA SER A 209 14.15 17.13 11.98
C SER A 209 12.91 16.61 12.71
N ASN A 210 11.72 17.11 12.35
CA ASN A 210 10.45 16.63 12.92
C ASN A 210 10.21 15.17 12.61
N ALA A 211 10.44 14.74 11.36
CA ALA A 211 10.31 13.35 10.96
C ALA A 211 11.26 12.42 11.72
N LEU A 212 12.52 12.85 11.89
CA LEU A 212 13.53 12.11 12.67
C LEU A 212 13.15 12.01 14.14
N GLN A 213 12.68 13.11 14.74
CA GLN A 213 12.25 13.14 16.14
C GLN A 213 11.08 12.17 16.38
N THR A 214 10.10 12.15 15.49
CA THR A 214 8.97 11.19 15.56
C THR A 214 9.45 9.74 15.48
N LEU A 215 10.53 9.48 14.75
CA LEU A 215 11.18 8.16 14.68
C LEU A 215 12.14 7.88 15.85
N GLY A 216 12.14 8.72 16.90
CA GLY A 216 12.99 8.57 18.07
C GLY A 216 14.47 8.85 17.80
N LYS A 217 14.80 9.57 16.72
CA LYS A 217 16.17 9.92 16.35
C LYS A 217 16.47 11.36 16.75
N GLN A 218 17.46 11.53 17.62
CA GLN A 218 17.95 12.86 18.00
C GLN A 218 19.14 13.22 17.13
N VAL A 219 18.98 14.25 16.32
CA VAL A 219 20.04 14.80 15.47
C VAL A 219 20.20 16.28 15.81
N SER A 220 21.33 16.63 16.42
CA SER A 220 21.63 18.00 16.83
C SER A 220 21.78 18.97 15.65
N SER A 221 22.31 18.46 14.53
CA SER A 221 22.38 19.18 13.25
C SER A 221 22.45 18.20 12.09
N ILE A 222 21.77 18.52 11.00
CA ILE A 222 21.82 17.74 9.77
C ILE A 222 22.86 18.36 8.86
N THR A 223 24.08 17.83 8.90
CA THR A 223 25.20 18.32 8.08
C THR A 223 25.44 17.50 6.83
N ALA A 224 24.95 16.25 6.80
CA ALA A 224 25.07 15.33 5.68
C ALA A 224 23.90 14.36 5.64
N LEU A 225 23.47 14.01 4.41
CA LEU A 225 22.53 12.93 4.16
C LEU A 225 23.02 12.08 2.98
N ARG A 226 22.78 10.77 3.06
CA ARG A 226 23.03 9.86 1.95
C ARG A 226 22.08 8.68 1.99
N ILE A 227 21.85 8.07 0.83
CA ILE A 227 21.21 6.76 0.72
C ILE A 227 22.17 5.77 1.41
N GLY A 228 21.64 4.96 2.31
CA GLY A 228 22.39 3.89 2.98
C GLY A 228 22.41 2.63 2.14
N SER A 229 21.99 1.51 2.74
CA SER A 229 21.85 0.23 2.05
C SER A 229 20.66 0.23 1.08
N LYS A 230 20.75 -0.61 0.05
CA LYS A 230 19.66 -0.84 -0.91
C LYS A 230 19.29 -2.30 -0.94
N GLY A 231 18.02 -2.57 -1.11
CA GLY A 231 17.49 -3.92 -1.27
C GLY A 231 17.54 -4.41 -2.73
N PRO A 232 17.02 -5.62 -3.00
CA PRO A 232 17.08 -6.26 -4.32
C PRO A 232 16.41 -5.47 -5.45
N SER A 233 15.40 -4.64 -5.15
CA SER A 233 14.75 -3.78 -6.14
C SER A 233 15.49 -2.47 -6.40
N GLY A 234 16.56 -2.21 -5.67
CA GLY A 234 17.31 -0.95 -5.70
C GLY A 234 16.72 0.15 -4.80
N ARG A 235 15.64 -0.16 -4.07
CA ARG A 235 15.07 0.77 -3.09
C ARG A 235 15.99 0.92 -1.88
N ALA A 236 16.02 2.13 -1.32
CA ALA A 236 16.70 2.37 -0.07
C ALA A 236 16.01 1.60 1.06
N LEU A 237 16.78 0.81 1.80
CA LEU A 237 16.37 0.20 3.08
C LEU A 237 16.50 1.21 4.21
N ASP A 238 17.52 2.04 4.12
CA ASP A 238 17.80 3.07 5.11
C ASP A 238 18.39 4.34 4.48
N ILE A 239 18.29 5.43 5.23
CA ILE A 239 18.90 6.72 4.95
C ILE A 239 19.79 7.08 6.13
N VAL A 240 21.03 7.48 5.84
CA VAL A 240 21.98 7.96 6.84
C VAL A 240 21.87 9.47 6.92
N VAL A 241 21.64 9.99 8.13
CA VAL A 241 21.52 11.42 8.45
C VAL A 241 22.52 11.74 9.54
N GLY A 242 23.63 12.41 9.18
CA GLY A 242 24.76 12.57 10.09
C GLY A 242 25.31 11.21 10.55
N ASN A 243 25.27 10.97 11.87
CA ASN A 243 25.67 9.70 12.49
C ASN A 243 24.49 8.72 12.74
N GLN A 244 23.28 9.08 12.35
CA GLN A 244 22.08 8.27 12.55
C GLN A 244 21.68 7.51 11.29
N THR A 245 21.19 6.30 11.47
CA THR A 245 20.56 5.52 10.40
C THR A 245 19.08 5.35 10.68
N VAL A 246 18.25 5.65 9.68
CA VAL A 246 16.80 5.54 9.80
C VAL A 246 16.24 4.68 8.66
N SER A 247 15.20 3.88 8.95
CA SER A 247 14.48 3.11 7.93
C SER A 247 13.90 4.04 6.87
N ALA A 248 14.20 3.80 5.60
CA ALA A 248 13.70 4.61 4.50
C ALA A 248 12.15 4.51 4.36
N PRO A 249 11.50 3.32 4.49
CA PRO A 249 10.05 3.23 4.56
C PRO A 249 9.44 4.03 5.72
N ALA A 250 10.01 3.96 6.92
CA ALA A 250 9.54 4.71 8.08
C ALA A 250 9.69 6.22 7.88
N LEU A 251 10.85 6.66 7.36
CA LEU A 251 11.08 8.08 7.05
C LEU A 251 10.10 8.59 5.98
N ARG A 252 9.83 7.78 4.95
CA ARG A 252 8.84 8.11 3.92
C ARG A 252 7.45 8.36 4.55
N THR A 253 7.03 7.52 5.48
CA THR A 253 5.76 7.69 6.19
C THR A 253 5.72 9.02 6.95
N GLN A 254 6.79 9.40 7.63
CA GLN A 254 6.84 10.65 8.42
C GLN A 254 6.97 11.90 7.55
N LEU A 255 7.67 11.84 6.42
CA LEU A 255 7.80 12.95 5.47
C LEU A 255 6.55 13.18 4.60
N GLY A 256 5.63 12.23 4.63
CA GLY A 256 4.41 12.20 3.83
C GLY A 256 4.58 11.48 2.50
N PRO A 257 3.83 10.38 2.30
CA PRO A 257 3.90 9.54 1.09
C PRO A 257 3.57 10.26 -0.22
N GLU A 258 2.85 11.37 -0.14
CA GLU A 258 2.54 12.23 -1.30
C GLU A 258 3.75 13.06 -1.75
N LYS A 259 4.63 13.41 -0.80
CA LYS A 259 5.86 14.15 -1.07
C LYS A 259 7.01 13.21 -1.43
N MET A 260 7.40 12.34 -0.50
CA MET A 260 8.37 11.27 -0.75
C MET A 260 7.66 10.06 -1.33
N ARG A 261 7.41 10.08 -2.64
CA ARG A 261 6.51 9.13 -3.31
C ARG A 261 6.94 7.67 -3.23
N SER A 262 8.25 7.41 -3.13
CA SER A 262 8.80 6.05 -3.01
C SER A 262 10.14 6.07 -2.29
N THR A 263 10.64 4.88 -1.95
CA THR A 263 12.02 4.67 -1.49
C THR A 263 12.99 4.29 -2.61
N LEU A 264 12.53 4.26 -3.88
CA LEU A 264 13.39 4.06 -5.05
C LEU A 264 14.07 5.38 -5.41
N LEU A 265 15.08 5.71 -4.61
CA LEU A 265 15.80 6.97 -4.68
C LEU A 265 16.95 6.91 -5.67
N ASP A 266 17.01 7.90 -6.56
CA ASP A 266 18.15 8.16 -7.45
C ASP A 266 19.22 8.97 -6.71
N SER A 267 18.81 10.02 -5.96
CA SER A 267 19.74 10.88 -5.22
C SER A 267 19.09 11.59 -4.02
N ILE A 268 19.94 11.95 -3.06
CA ILE A 268 19.66 12.89 -1.97
C ILE A 268 20.77 13.94 -1.94
N ALA A 269 20.42 15.21 -1.87
CA ALA A 269 21.36 16.32 -1.78
C ALA A 269 20.94 17.32 -0.70
N LEU A 270 21.93 17.82 0.05
CA LEU A 270 21.77 18.93 0.99
C LEU A 270 22.47 20.15 0.41
N THR A 271 21.71 21.20 0.11
CA THR A 271 22.25 22.43 -0.47
C THR A 271 21.49 23.63 0.06
N GLY A 272 22.17 24.63 0.57
CA GLY A 272 21.57 25.87 1.07
C GLY A 272 20.52 25.65 2.18
N GLY A 273 20.73 24.67 3.07
CA GLY A 273 19.79 24.35 4.14
C GLY A 273 18.49 23.67 3.66
N LYS A 274 18.47 23.15 2.42
CA LYS A 274 17.34 22.41 1.85
C LYS A 274 17.79 21.01 1.44
N ILE A 275 16.92 20.03 1.64
CA ILE A 275 17.15 18.63 1.31
C ILE A 275 16.33 18.29 0.09
N THR A 276 17.00 18.05 -1.04
CA THR A 276 16.35 17.65 -2.30
C THR A 276 16.52 16.15 -2.51
N MET A 277 15.40 15.45 -2.72
CA MET A 277 15.36 14.03 -3.05
C MET A 277 14.80 13.85 -4.47
N LYS A 278 15.41 12.94 -5.22
CA LYS A 278 14.92 12.50 -6.54
C LYS A 278 14.75 11.00 -6.53
N GLY A 279 13.71 10.52 -7.18
CA GLY A 279 13.41 9.09 -7.24
C GLY A 279 12.37 8.76 -8.31
N LYS A 280 11.91 7.50 -8.32
CA LYS A 280 10.95 6.96 -9.29
C LYS A 280 9.87 6.16 -8.59
N GLY A 281 8.72 6.03 -9.26
CA GLY A 281 7.58 5.27 -8.78
C GLY A 281 6.73 6.01 -7.74
N TRP A 282 5.58 5.43 -7.45
CA TRP A 282 4.66 5.93 -6.45
C TRP A 282 4.09 4.79 -5.61
N GLY A 283 4.35 4.81 -4.34
CA GLY A 283 3.98 3.80 -3.37
C GLY A 283 5.17 3.03 -2.82
N HIS A 284 4.86 2.04 -2.01
CA HIS A 284 5.87 1.21 -1.33
C HIS A 284 6.56 0.18 -2.25
N GLY A 285 5.98 -0.09 -3.42
CA GLY A 285 6.57 -0.98 -4.42
C GLY A 285 6.30 -2.47 -4.22
N VAL A 286 5.61 -2.89 -3.17
CA VAL A 286 5.38 -4.32 -2.84
C VAL A 286 4.14 -4.85 -3.55
N GLY A 287 4.20 -6.04 -4.10
CA GLY A 287 3.08 -6.73 -4.73
C GLY A 287 2.66 -6.10 -6.07
N LEU A 288 1.36 -5.95 -6.31
CA LEU A 288 0.82 -5.48 -7.60
C LEU A 288 1.07 -3.99 -7.81
N SER A 289 1.68 -3.65 -8.95
CA SER A 289 1.72 -2.29 -9.49
C SER A 289 0.43 -2.03 -10.28
N GLN A 290 -0.34 -1.02 -9.90
CA GLN A 290 -1.62 -0.70 -10.57
C GLN A 290 -1.40 -0.29 -12.02
N ASP A 291 -0.42 0.58 -12.28
CA ASP A 291 -0.05 0.96 -13.66
C ASP A 291 0.48 -0.23 -14.46
N GLY A 292 1.24 -1.12 -13.84
CA GLY A 292 1.69 -2.35 -14.50
C GLY A 292 0.54 -3.32 -14.79
N ALA A 293 -0.41 -3.46 -13.86
CA ALA A 293 -1.63 -4.25 -14.10
C ALA A 293 -2.46 -3.68 -15.25
N LYS A 294 -2.53 -2.34 -15.38
CA LYS A 294 -3.15 -1.68 -16.53
C LYS A 294 -2.49 -2.09 -17.83
N VAL A 295 -1.16 -1.99 -17.91
CA VAL A 295 -0.39 -2.37 -19.11
C VAL A 295 -0.60 -3.85 -19.46
N LEU A 296 -0.56 -4.74 -18.47
CA LEU A 296 -0.81 -6.18 -18.69
C LEU A 296 -2.23 -6.44 -19.21
N ALA A 297 -3.24 -5.78 -18.64
CA ALA A 297 -4.63 -5.90 -19.09
C ALA A 297 -4.80 -5.36 -20.53
N GLU A 298 -4.17 -4.24 -20.88
CA GLU A 298 -4.15 -3.68 -22.24
C GLU A 298 -3.44 -4.61 -23.25
N GLN A 299 -2.50 -5.44 -22.79
CA GLN A 299 -1.87 -6.53 -23.56
C GLN A 299 -2.75 -7.80 -23.65
N GLY A 300 -3.97 -7.78 -23.13
CA GLY A 300 -4.89 -8.91 -23.15
C GLY A 300 -4.70 -9.96 -22.05
N LYS A 301 -3.82 -9.70 -21.08
CA LYS A 301 -3.60 -10.59 -19.94
C LYS A 301 -4.86 -10.69 -19.07
N LYS A 302 -5.21 -11.92 -18.68
CA LYS A 302 -6.33 -12.21 -17.81
C LYS A 302 -5.97 -12.02 -16.34
N VAL A 303 -6.97 -11.81 -15.50
CA VAL A 303 -6.82 -11.54 -14.06
C VAL A 303 -5.86 -12.51 -13.37
N ALA A 304 -5.94 -13.79 -13.64
CA ALA A 304 -5.05 -14.78 -13.05
C ALA A 304 -3.59 -14.60 -13.50
N GLU A 305 -3.35 -14.23 -14.77
CA GLU A 305 -2.01 -13.96 -15.29
C GLU A 305 -1.42 -12.69 -14.66
N ILE A 306 -2.26 -11.65 -14.48
CA ILE A 306 -1.86 -10.38 -13.84
C ILE A 306 -1.46 -10.66 -12.38
N ILE A 307 -2.26 -11.39 -11.62
CA ILE A 307 -1.93 -11.75 -10.25
C ILE A 307 -0.65 -12.58 -10.19
N ASN A 308 -0.52 -13.62 -11.01
CA ASN A 308 0.66 -14.49 -11.05
C ASN A 308 1.94 -13.78 -11.55
N PHE A 309 1.80 -12.65 -12.26
CA PHE A 309 2.94 -11.83 -12.64
C PHE A 309 3.61 -11.21 -11.41
N TYR A 310 2.83 -10.73 -10.44
CA TYR A 310 3.33 -10.06 -9.22
C TYR A 310 3.45 -10.99 -8.02
N TYR A 311 2.66 -12.06 -7.94
CA TYR A 311 2.62 -13.00 -6.83
C TYR A 311 3.00 -14.39 -7.33
N LYS A 312 4.18 -14.87 -6.95
CA LYS A 312 4.72 -16.15 -7.46
C LYS A 312 4.25 -17.34 -6.62
N GLY A 313 3.79 -18.41 -7.28
CA GLY A 313 3.43 -19.65 -6.56
C GLY A 313 2.20 -19.54 -5.67
N VAL A 314 1.29 -18.59 -5.98
CA VAL A 314 0.00 -18.45 -5.29
C VAL A 314 -1.12 -19.15 -6.06
N THR A 315 -2.26 -19.36 -5.38
CA THR A 315 -3.45 -19.99 -5.97
C THR A 315 -4.67 -19.10 -5.73
N LEU A 316 -5.55 -18.98 -6.73
CA LEU A 316 -6.87 -18.38 -6.56
C LEU A 316 -7.84 -19.40 -5.97
N MET A 317 -8.58 -19.00 -4.94
CA MET A 317 -9.58 -19.83 -4.25
C MET A 317 -10.87 -19.04 -4.07
N SER A 318 -12.02 -19.67 -4.30
CA SER A 318 -13.32 -19.10 -3.97
C SER A 318 -13.71 -19.42 -2.53
N ARG A 319 -14.10 -18.44 -1.75
CA ARG A 319 -14.50 -18.55 -0.33
C ARG A 319 -16.01 -18.53 -0.14
N TRP A 320 -16.72 -17.82 -1.00
CA TRP A 320 -18.19 -17.77 -1.06
C TRP A 320 -18.67 -17.56 -2.49
N ARG A 321 -19.98 -17.78 -2.70
CA ARG A 321 -20.65 -17.62 -3.99
C ARG A 321 -21.74 -16.55 -3.90
#